data_49db25541bd222143bef803322a7f7da
#
_entry.id   49db25541bd222143bef803322a7f7da
#
_cell.length_a   1.000
_cell.length_b   1.000
_cell.length_c   1.000
_cell.angle_alpha   90.00
_cell.angle_beta   90.00
_cell.angle_gamma   90.00
#
_symmetry.space_group_name_H-M   'P 1'
#
loop_
_entity.id
_entity.type
_entity.pdbx_description
1 polymer ?
#
loop_
_entity_poly.entity_id
_entity_poly.type
_entity_poly.pdbx_seq_one_letter_code
_entity_poly.pdbx_strand_id
1 'polypeptide(L)'
;MSLLTQKSAIRRTRSGADFGKVAVLLGGDSTEREISLLSGNAVLAALIRRGVNAHAFDPKARPVQNLVSEQFDRAWIALHGPGGEDGTMQGALEWLGVPYTGSGVLASALTMDKLKTKRVVVGAGYAAPDYAVLTSPADLQAALARIGLPLMVKPASQGSSVGITKVNDAADLPRAYAEARAVDPIVFAEAFITGEEYTVGVLHERGLPSIRIQPATEFYDYQAKYFRNDTQYHCPSGLAPEAEAELQAAALAAFQVTDCAGWGRVDFMRDRATDKFYFIEINTTPGMTDHSLVPMAARQSGIDFEELVWRVLETSFLRERK
;
A
#
# COMPACT_ATOMS: atom_id res chain seq x y z
N MET A 1 0.00 -0.79 -29.35
CA MET A 1 0.78 -2.06 -29.31
C MET A 1 1.22 -2.27 -27.88
N SER A 2 0.60 -3.21 -27.18
CA SER A 2 0.84 -3.45 -25.75
C SER A 2 2.21 -4.08 -25.54
N LEU A 3 3.12 -3.31 -24.95
CA LEU A 3 4.40 -3.80 -24.40
C LEU A 3 4.21 -4.36 -22.96
N LEU A 4 3.05 -4.93 -22.68
CA LEU A 4 2.84 -5.66 -21.45
C LEU A 4 3.64 -6.96 -21.55
N THR A 5 4.84 -6.94 -20.98
CA THR A 5 5.62 -8.14 -20.68
C THR A 5 4.68 -9.13 -19.98
N GLN A 6 4.50 -10.33 -20.57
CA GLN A 6 3.81 -11.42 -19.88
C GLN A 6 4.54 -11.68 -18.56
N LYS A 7 3.97 -11.18 -17.45
CA LYS A 7 4.42 -11.57 -16.11
C LYS A 7 4.21 -13.09 -16.02
N SER A 8 5.24 -13.83 -15.66
CA SER A 8 5.17 -15.28 -15.50
C SER A 8 4.08 -15.61 -14.49
N ALA A 9 3.25 -16.62 -14.80
CA ALA A 9 2.22 -17.08 -13.86
C ALA A 9 2.86 -17.49 -12.53
N ILE A 10 2.25 -17.07 -11.42
CA ILE A 10 2.72 -17.40 -10.07
C ILE A 10 2.67 -18.92 -9.90
N ARG A 11 3.79 -19.51 -9.49
CA ARG A 11 3.87 -20.93 -9.17
C ARG A 11 2.97 -21.24 -7.97
N ARG A 12 2.08 -22.19 -8.15
CA ARG A 12 1.20 -22.72 -7.10
C ARG A 12 1.86 -23.88 -6.39
N THR A 13 1.78 -23.90 -5.08
CA THR A 13 2.34 -24.96 -4.24
C THR A 13 1.25 -25.70 -3.46
N ARG A 14 1.56 -26.92 -3.04
CA ARG A 14 0.64 -27.74 -2.24
C ARG A 14 1.21 -28.13 -0.88
N SER A 15 2.50 -27.94 -0.68
CA SER A 15 3.22 -28.29 0.54
C SER A 15 3.99 -27.12 1.11
N GLY A 16 3.97 -26.95 2.43
CA GLY A 16 4.80 -25.97 3.12
C GLY A 16 6.30 -26.19 2.90
N ALA A 17 6.72 -27.42 2.64
CA ALA A 17 8.10 -27.77 2.33
C ALA A 17 8.60 -27.17 1.00
N ASP A 18 7.70 -26.87 0.05
CA ASP A 18 8.06 -26.23 -1.24
C ASP A 18 8.65 -24.83 -1.07
N PHE A 19 8.37 -24.18 0.07
CA PHE A 19 8.89 -22.86 0.36
C PHE A 19 10.28 -22.86 1.01
N GLY A 20 10.74 -24.00 1.54
CA GLY A 20 11.95 -24.07 2.34
C GLY A 20 11.83 -23.35 3.69
N LYS A 21 12.92 -22.78 4.18
CA LYS A 21 12.96 -21.99 5.41
C LYS A 21 12.58 -20.53 5.13
N VAL A 22 11.50 -20.05 5.73
CA VAL A 22 10.91 -18.75 5.47
C VAL A 22 11.21 -17.78 6.61
N ALA A 23 11.78 -16.62 6.30
CA ALA A 23 11.87 -15.50 7.23
C ALA A 23 10.61 -14.63 7.14
N VAL A 24 9.88 -14.43 8.22
CA VAL A 24 8.86 -13.39 8.31
C VAL A 24 9.52 -12.13 8.83
N LEU A 25 9.76 -11.17 7.93
CA LEU A 25 10.39 -9.89 8.28
C LEU A 25 9.35 -9.01 8.97
N LEU A 26 9.55 -8.71 10.25
CA LEU A 26 8.62 -7.96 11.08
C LEU A 26 9.38 -6.98 12.00
N GLY A 27 8.68 -6.00 12.55
CA GLY A 27 9.27 -4.99 13.42
C GLY A 27 9.94 -3.87 12.63
N GLY A 28 11.28 -3.90 12.49
CA GLY A 28 12.06 -2.85 11.84
C GLY A 28 12.14 -1.56 12.67
N ASP A 29 12.61 -0.47 12.05
CA ASP A 29 12.90 0.80 12.72
C ASP A 29 11.90 1.93 12.41
N SER A 30 10.89 1.69 11.56
CA SER A 30 9.92 2.70 11.20
C SER A 30 8.99 3.08 12.37
N THR A 31 8.30 4.20 12.25
CA THR A 31 7.23 4.62 13.18
C THR A 31 6.04 3.65 13.21
N GLU A 32 5.92 2.76 12.21
CA GLU A 32 4.87 1.75 12.10
C GLU A 32 5.29 0.38 12.67
N ARG A 33 6.39 0.33 13.43
CA ARG A 33 6.94 -0.89 14.04
C ARG A 33 5.90 -1.76 14.74
N GLU A 34 5.04 -1.16 15.56
CA GLU A 34 4.03 -1.91 16.32
C GLU A 34 3.03 -2.63 15.42
N ILE A 35 2.61 -1.98 14.35
CA ILE A 35 1.71 -2.58 13.35
C ILE A 35 2.43 -3.70 12.59
N SER A 36 3.71 -3.50 12.27
CA SER A 36 4.55 -4.53 11.65
C SER A 36 4.70 -5.78 12.54
N LEU A 37 4.89 -5.60 13.84
CA LEU A 37 4.95 -6.71 14.79
C LEU A 37 3.61 -7.46 14.86
N LEU A 38 2.49 -6.76 14.92
CA LEU A 38 1.16 -7.38 14.94
C LEU A 38 0.89 -8.17 13.65
N SER A 39 1.08 -7.54 12.49
CA SER A 39 0.90 -8.16 11.18
C SER A 39 1.82 -9.38 11.00
N GLY A 40 3.11 -9.20 11.31
CA GLY A 40 4.12 -10.24 11.12
C GLY A 40 3.90 -11.45 12.03
N ASN A 41 3.49 -11.24 13.28
CA ASN A 41 3.16 -12.35 14.18
C ASN A 41 1.91 -13.12 13.73
N ALA A 42 0.88 -12.43 13.22
CA ALA A 42 -0.31 -13.08 12.67
C ALA A 42 0.05 -13.93 11.44
N VAL A 43 0.87 -13.39 10.53
CA VAL A 43 1.39 -14.10 9.35
C VAL A 43 2.21 -15.31 9.76
N LEU A 44 3.16 -15.15 10.69
CA LEU A 44 4.01 -16.23 11.19
C LEU A 44 3.18 -17.39 11.74
N ALA A 45 2.21 -17.06 12.59
CA ALA A 45 1.33 -18.08 13.17
C ALA A 45 0.52 -18.83 12.10
N ALA A 46 0.02 -18.12 11.07
CA ALA A 46 -0.71 -18.73 9.96
C ALA A 46 0.17 -19.66 9.12
N LEU A 47 1.40 -19.25 8.81
CA LEU A 47 2.36 -20.07 8.07
C LEU A 47 2.73 -21.36 8.83
N ILE A 48 2.98 -21.24 10.14
CA ILE A 48 3.29 -22.40 11.00
C ILE A 48 2.11 -23.37 11.02
N ARG A 49 0.87 -22.89 11.19
CA ARG A 49 -0.33 -23.77 11.17
C ARG A 49 -0.48 -24.52 9.85
N ARG A 50 -0.02 -23.94 8.75
CA ARG A 50 -0.01 -24.57 7.41
C ARG A 50 1.24 -25.42 7.13
N GLY A 51 2.07 -25.67 8.12
CA GLY A 51 3.24 -26.54 8.01
C GLY A 51 4.43 -25.93 7.26
N VAL A 52 4.48 -24.60 7.14
CA VAL A 52 5.65 -23.88 6.58
C VAL A 52 6.72 -23.76 7.68
N ASN A 53 7.97 -24.00 7.33
CA ASN A 53 9.12 -23.78 8.22
C ASN A 53 9.43 -22.28 8.32
N ALA A 54 8.56 -21.53 9.02
CA ALA A 54 8.60 -20.08 9.12
C ALA A 54 9.15 -19.61 10.47
N HIS A 55 9.95 -18.55 10.44
CA HIS A 55 10.61 -17.97 11.62
C HIS A 55 10.52 -16.44 11.58
N ALA A 56 10.33 -15.82 12.77
CA ALA A 56 10.40 -14.38 12.92
C ALA A 56 11.82 -13.87 12.66
N PHE A 57 11.92 -12.75 11.94
CA PHE A 57 13.16 -12.05 11.70
C PHE A 57 12.94 -10.54 11.81
N ASP A 58 13.48 -9.92 12.87
CA ASP A 58 13.40 -8.48 13.09
C ASP A 58 14.74 -7.83 12.65
N PRO A 59 14.76 -7.06 11.53
CA PRO A 59 15.97 -6.43 11.05
C PRO A 59 16.54 -5.35 12.00
N LYS A 60 15.76 -4.86 12.95
CA LYS A 60 16.25 -4.00 14.03
C LYS A 60 17.15 -4.74 15.00
N ALA A 61 16.83 -5.99 15.28
CA ALA A 61 17.56 -6.83 16.26
C ALA A 61 18.68 -7.63 15.61
N ARG A 62 18.60 -7.88 14.29
CA ARG A 62 19.49 -8.80 13.57
C ARG A 62 19.88 -8.23 12.21
N PRO A 63 21.18 -8.22 11.86
CA PRO A 63 21.64 -7.80 10.53
C PRO A 63 20.99 -8.62 9.41
N VAL A 64 20.55 -7.96 8.33
CA VAL A 64 19.85 -8.61 7.20
C VAL A 64 20.72 -9.70 6.55
N GLN A 65 22.03 -9.58 6.57
CA GLN A 65 22.98 -10.59 6.11
C GLN A 65 22.83 -11.95 6.79
N ASN A 66 22.25 -11.97 8.01
CA ASN A 66 21.98 -13.22 8.73
C ASN A 66 20.94 -14.09 8.02
N LEU A 67 20.14 -13.54 7.10
CA LEU A 67 19.25 -14.35 6.27
C LEU A 67 20.02 -15.39 5.46
N VAL A 68 21.20 -15.04 4.94
CA VAL A 68 22.06 -15.95 4.18
C VAL A 68 22.80 -16.92 5.11
N SER A 69 23.46 -16.41 6.16
CA SER A 69 24.24 -17.27 7.08
C SER A 69 23.37 -18.27 7.85
N GLU A 70 22.12 -17.95 8.07
CA GLU A 70 21.14 -18.83 8.70
C GLU A 70 20.32 -19.65 7.70
N GLN A 71 20.66 -19.58 6.41
CA GLN A 71 20.09 -20.38 5.33
C GLN A 71 18.57 -20.21 5.18
N PHE A 72 18.09 -18.98 5.14
CA PHE A 72 16.71 -18.71 4.73
C PHE A 72 16.59 -18.79 3.20
N ASP A 73 15.59 -19.54 2.75
CA ASP A 73 15.31 -19.74 1.32
C ASP A 73 14.49 -18.59 0.74
N ARG A 74 13.67 -17.89 1.55
CA ARG A 74 12.84 -16.76 1.15
C ARG A 74 12.36 -15.91 2.32
N ALA A 75 11.83 -14.74 1.99
CA ALA A 75 11.29 -13.81 2.98
C ALA A 75 9.82 -13.47 2.69
N TRP A 76 9.01 -13.44 3.75
CA TRP A 76 7.70 -12.82 3.78
C TRP A 76 7.86 -11.41 4.37
N ILE A 77 7.59 -10.34 3.61
CA ILE A 77 7.77 -8.97 4.09
C ILE A 77 6.48 -8.51 4.78
N ALA A 78 6.55 -8.31 6.11
CA ALA A 78 5.51 -7.72 6.95
C ALA A 78 5.98 -6.39 7.58
N LEU A 79 7.06 -5.82 7.06
CA LEU A 79 7.54 -4.50 7.46
C LEU A 79 6.64 -3.41 6.86
N HIS A 80 6.40 -2.34 7.62
CA HIS A 80 5.62 -1.19 7.18
C HIS A 80 6.44 0.09 7.21
N GLY A 81 6.08 1.05 6.33
CA GLY A 81 6.73 2.33 6.22
C GLY A 81 8.15 2.27 5.64
N PRO A 82 8.98 3.33 5.89
CA PRO A 82 10.35 3.40 5.42
C PRO A 82 11.19 2.19 5.86
N GLY A 83 12.01 1.68 4.96
CA GLY A 83 12.79 0.46 5.17
C GLY A 83 12.04 -0.85 4.92
N GLY A 84 10.71 -0.81 4.74
CA GLY A 84 9.87 -1.98 4.42
C GLY A 84 9.13 -1.83 3.09
N GLU A 85 8.61 -0.62 2.80
CA GLU A 85 7.76 -0.35 1.64
C GLU A 85 8.44 0.52 0.58
N ASP A 86 9.64 1.04 0.83
CA ASP A 86 10.36 2.01 0.01
C ASP A 86 11.37 1.42 -0.98
N GLY A 87 11.43 0.10 -1.10
CA GLY A 87 12.39 -0.60 -1.95
C GLY A 87 13.73 -0.92 -1.29
N THR A 88 14.02 -0.39 -0.10
CA THR A 88 15.30 -0.59 0.59
C THR A 88 15.47 -2.06 1.00
N MET A 89 14.48 -2.66 1.68
CA MET A 89 14.52 -4.07 2.05
C MET A 89 14.50 -4.96 0.82
N GLN A 90 13.69 -4.63 -0.18
CA GLN A 90 13.61 -5.37 -1.44
C GLN A 90 14.99 -5.41 -2.13
N GLY A 91 15.68 -4.26 -2.20
CA GLY A 91 17.03 -4.17 -2.77
C GLY A 91 18.07 -4.98 -1.98
N ALA A 92 18.00 -4.96 -0.66
CA ALA A 92 18.88 -5.78 0.18
C ALA A 92 18.65 -7.29 -0.07
N LEU A 93 17.40 -7.72 -0.17
CA LEU A 93 17.03 -9.12 -0.44
C LEU A 93 17.45 -9.55 -1.85
N GLU A 94 17.30 -8.68 -2.86
CA GLU A 94 17.78 -8.96 -4.22
C GLU A 94 19.30 -9.11 -4.27
N TRP A 95 20.04 -8.22 -3.57
CA TRP A 95 21.49 -8.32 -3.48
C TRP A 95 21.95 -9.61 -2.80
N LEU A 96 21.26 -10.01 -1.72
CA LEU A 96 21.55 -11.25 -0.99
C LEU A 96 21.07 -12.51 -1.72
N GLY A 97 20.28 -12.39 -2.79
CA GLY A 97 19.73 -13.52 -3.52
C GLY A 97 18.61 -14.25 -2.77
N VAL A 98 17.92 -13.57 -1.85
CA VAL A 98 16.79 -14.11 -1.07
C VAL A 98 15.47 -13.68 -1.73
N PRO A 99 14.70 -14.58 -2.36
CA PRO A 99 13.38 -14.30 -2.89
C PRO A 99 12.43 -13.80 -1.81
N TYR A 100 11.49 -12.92 -2.18
CA TYR A 100 10.58 -12.28 -1.22
C TYR A 100 9.19 -12.05 -1.81
N THR A 101 8.21 -11.83 -0.92
CA THR A 101 6.81 -11.60 -1.30
C THR A 101 6.59 -10.21 -1.90
N GLY A 102 5.70 -10.12 -2.89
CA GLY A 102 5.12 -8.87 -3.37
C GLY A 102 5.98 -8.11 -4.39
N SER A 103 5.85 -6.80 -4.33
CA SER A 103 6.43 -5.85 -5.28
C SER A 103 7.95 -5.74 -5.15
N GLY A 104 8.65 -5.46 -6.27
CA GLY A 104 10.09 -5.29 -6.31
C GLY A 104 10.56 -3.88 -5.97
N VAL A 105 11.86 -3.65 -6.11
CA VAL A 105 12.53 -2.39 -5.76
C VAL A 105 11.88 -1.19 -6.43
N LEU A 106 11.73 -1.21 -7.75
CA LEU A 106 11.17 -0.09 -8.51
C LEU A 106 9.76 0.26 -8.04
N ALA A 107 8.87 -0.73 -7.97
CA ALA A 107 7.49 -0.51 -7.59
C ALA A 107 7.37 0.01 -6.15
N SER A 108 8.09 -0.60 -5.20
CA SER A 108 8.07 -0.17 -3.80
C SER A 108 8.58 1.27 -3.64
N ALA A 109 9.73 1.59 -4.25
CA ALA A 109 10.28 2.95 -4.20
C ALA A 109 9.37 3.98 -4.90
N LEU A 110 8.75 3.60 -6.01
CA LEU A 110 7.80 4.46 -6.73
C LEU A 110 6.55 4.72 -5.91
N THR A 111 5.91 3.67 -5.39
CA THR A 111 4.61 3.79 -4.71
C THR A 111 4.72 4.44 -3.33
N MET A 112 5.88 4.39 -2.70
CA MET A 112 6.13 5.14 -1.47
C MET A 112 6.07 6.66 -1.69
N ASP A 113 6.44 7.14 -2.88
CA ASP A 113 6.35 8.56 -3.26
C ASP A 113 5.00 8.82 -3.95
N LYS A 114 4.02 9.36 -3.20
CA LYS A 114 2.67 9.67 -3.69
C LYS A 114 2.66 10.56 -4.91
N LEU A 115 3.57 11.53 -4.98
CA LEU A 115 3.64 12.48 -6.10
C LEU A 115 4.15 11.79 -7.37
N LYS A 116 5.18 10.95 -7.27
CA LYS A 116 5.71 10.21 -8.44
C LYS A 116 4.72 9.14 -8.90
N THR A 117 4.10 8.42 -7.96
CA THR A 117 3.05 7.45 -8.28
C THR A 117 1.89 8.09 -9.03
N LYS A 118 1.40 9.24 -8.53
CA LYS A 118 0.35 10.02 -9.19
C LYS A 118 0.74 10.42 -10.62
N ARG A 119 1.97 10.87 -10.83
CA ARG A 119 2.46 11.23 -12.18
C ARG A 119 2.44 10.05 -13.15
N VAL A 120 2.83 8.87 -12.69
CA VAL A 120 2.80 7.64 -13.51
C VAL A 120 1.38 7.23 -13.82
N VAL A 121 0.49 7.21 -12.83
CA VAL A 121 -0.91 6.82 -12.97
C VAL A 121 -1.66 7.79 -13.91
N VAL A 122 -1.48 9.10 -13.73
CA VAL A 122 -2.07 10.12 -14.60
C VAL A 122 -1.48 10.06 -16.02
N GLY A 123 -0.15 9.86 -16.15
CA GLY A 123 0.52 9.68 -17.44
C GLY A 123 0.03 8.46 -18.23
N ALA A 124 -0.50 7.45 -17.51
CA ALA A 124 -1.14 6.28 -18.11
C ALA A 124 -2.64 6.49 -18.43
N GLY A 125 -3.19 7.68 -18.16
CA GLY A 125 -4.57 8.05 -18.51
C GLY A 125 -5.61 7.82 -17.41
N TYR A 126 -5.20 7.50 -16.17
CA TYR A 126 -6.12 7.29 -15.06
C TYR A 126 -6.35 8.59 -14.27
N ALA A 127 -7.57 8.76 -13.75
CA ALA A 127 -7.93 9.94 -12.99
C ALA A 127 -7.28 9.95 -11.60
N ALA A 128 -6.72 11.09 -11.24
CA ALA A 128 -6.28 11.42 -9.87
C ALA A 128 -6.64 12.88 -9.58
N PRO A 129 -6.76 13.32 -8.31
CA PRO A 129 -7.02 14.70 -7.98
C PRO A 129 -6.00 15.64 -8.62
N ASP A 130 -6.43 16.80 -9.13
CA ASP A 130 -5.50 17.83 -9.63
C ASP A 130 -4.56 18.28 -8.51
N TYR A 131 -3.29 18.55 -8.84
CA TYR A 131 -2.28 18.81 -7.83
C TYR A 131 -1.26 19.87 -8.27
N ALA A 132 -0.61 20.48 -7.30
CA ALA A 132 0.51 21.39 -7.48
C ALA A 132 1.64 21.03 -6.53
N VAL A 133 2.89 21.03 -7.02
CA VAL A 133 4.08 20.81 -6.18
C VAL A 133 4.40 22.10 -5.44
N LEU A 134 4.71 21.99 -4.15
CA LEU A 134 5.05 23.11 -3.29
C LEU A 134 6.53 23.02 -2.92
N THR A 135 7.38 23.76 -3.62
CA THR A 135 8.83 23.76 -3.37
C THR A 135 9.23 24.85 -2.37
N SER A 136 8.41 25.90 -2.29
CA SER A 136 8.62 27.03 -1.39
C SER A 136 7.28 27.69 -1.02
N PRO A 137 7.25 28.57 0.00
CA PRO A 137 6.07 29.38 0.33
C PRO A 137 5.57 30.25 -0.84
N ALA A 138 6.42 30.60 -1.80
CA ALA A 138 6.02 31.37 -2.98
C ALA A 138 5.05 30.62 -3.90
N ASP A 139 5.04 29.28 -3.85
CA ASP A 139 4.17 28.44 -4.70
C ASP A 139 2.72 28.38 -4.18
N LEU A 140 2.46 28.77 -2.92
CA LEU A 140 1.18 28.54 -2.25
C LEU A 140 0.03 29.28 -2.95
N GLN A 141 0.23 30.52 -3.37
CA GLN A 141 -0.80 31.31 -4.06
C GLN A 141 -1.12 30.74 -5.46
N ALA A 142 -0.10 30.30 -6.19
CA ALA A 142 -0.29 29.68 -7.49
C ALA A 142 -1.02 28.32 -7.36
N ALA A 143 -0.70 27.53 -6.35
CA ALA A 143 -1.40 26.28 -6.05
C ALA A 143 -2.86 26.53 -5.69
N LEU A 144 -3.14 27.51 -4.84
CA LEU A 144 -4.49 27.90 -4.46
C LEU A 144 -5.31 28.38 -5.67
N ALA A 145 -4.71 29.21 -6.51
CA ALA A 145 -5.38 29.71 -7.73
C ALA A 145 -5.69 28.59 -8.73
N ARG A 146 -4.83 27.57 -8.80
CA ARG A 146 -5.01 26.43 -9.71
C ARG A 146 -6.05 25.43 -9.20
N ILE A 147 -5.96 25.05 -7.91
CA ILE A 147 -6.71 23.94 -7.33
C ILE A 147 -8.05 24.42 -6.72
N GLY A 148 -8.04 25.59 -6.09
CA GLY A 148 -9.16 26.08 -5.28
C GLY A 148 -9.22 25.44 -3.90
N LEU A 149 -10.28 25.75 -3.17
CA LEU A 149 -10.60 25.20 -1.84
C LEU A 149 -11.86 24.34 -1.90
N PRO A 150 -11.97 23.31 -1.05
CA PRO A 150 -10.94 22.81 -0.14
C PRO A 150 -9.84 22.03 -0.86
N LEU A 151 -8.62 22.02 -0.30
CA LEU A 151 -7.50 21.23 -0.82
C LEU A 151 -6.80 20.46 0.31
N MET A 152 -6.01 19.46 -0.07
CA MET A 152 -5.15 18.69 0.84
C MET A 152 -3.70 19.10 0.63
N VAL A 153 -2.97 19.39 1.70
CA VAL A 153 -1.51 19.51 1.68
C VAL A 153 -0.91 18.22 2.21
N LYS A 154 0.03 17.64 1.47
CA LYS A 154 0.57 16.30 1.75
C LYS A 154 2.09 16.26 1.58
N PRO A 155 2.81 15.58 2.50
CA PRO A 155 4.16 15.10 2.24
C PRO A 155 4.12 13.96 1.20
N ALA A 156 5.15 13.85 0.36
CA ALA A 156 5.16 12.87 -0.74
C ALA A 156 5.38 11.44 -0.26
N SER A 157 6.28 11.21 0.73
CA SER A 157 6.77 9.88 1.09
C SER A 157 6.46 9.44 2.52
N GLN A 158 5.50 10.10 3.17
CA GLN A 158 5.06 9.68 4.51
C GLN A 158 3.84 8.73 4.43
N GLY A 159 3.90 7.67 5.23
CA GLY A 159 2.79 6.75 5.44
C GLY A 159 1.76 7.27 6.47
N SER A 160 0.69 6.51 6.68
CA SER A 160 -0.24 6.64 7.81
C SER A 160 -0.82 8.04 8.02
N SER A 161 -0.99 8.83 6.97
CA SER A 161 -1.54 10.20 6.99
C SER A 161 -0.74 11.22 7.83
N VAL A 162 0.52 10.93 8.16
CA VAL A 162 1.39 11.87 8.90
C VAL A 162 1.66 13.10 8.04
N GLY A 163 1.46 14.31 8.62
CA GLY A 163 1.71 15.59 7.95
C GLY A 163 0.68 15.95 6.86
N ILE A 164 -0.44 15.21 6.75
CA ILE A 164 -1.53 15.53 5.84
C ILE A 164 -2.51 16.49 6.51
N THR A 165 -2.78 17.63 5.85
CA THR A 165 -3.71 18.65 6.36
C THR A 165 -4.73 19.02 5.29
N LYS A 166 -6.03 18.98 5.66
CA LYS A 166 -7.10 19.57 4.86
C LYS A 166 -7.15 21.07 5.11
N VAL A 167 -7.16 21.84 4.05
CA VAL A 167 -7.20 23.31 4.06
C VAL A 167 -8.56 23.76 3.53
N ASN A 168 -9.37 24.34 4.39
CA ASN A 168 -10.67 24.90 4.04
C ASN A 168 -10.61 26.44 3.87
N ASP A 169 -9.62 27.09 4.49
CA ASP A 169 -9.37 28.54 4.40
C ASP A 169 -7.95 28.79 3.90
N ALA A 170 -7.80 29.73 2.99
CA ALA A 170 -6.50 30.14 2.43
C ALA A 170 -5.49 30.58 3.50
N ALA A 171 -5.98 31.14 4.61
CA ALA A 171 -5.14 31.57 5.74
C ALA A 171 -4.40 30.41 6.43
N ASP A 172 -4.94 29.18 6.34
CA ASP A 172 -4.33 27.98 6.93
C ASP A 172 -3.23 27.36 6.05
N LEU A 173 -3.16 27.73 4.78
CA LEU A 173 -2.27 27.09 3.79
C LEU A 173 -0.77 27.19 4.18
N PRO A 174 -0.25 28.32 4.69
CA PRO A 174 1.14 28.40 5.12
C PRO A 174 1.48 27.46 6.29
N ARG A 175 0.55 27.31 7.25
CA ARG A 175 0.70 26.38 8.38
C ARG A 175 0.72 24.92 7.89
N ALA A 176 -0.24 24.55 7.05
CA ALA A 176 -0.33 23.20 6.48
C ALA A 176 0.94 22.83 5.69
N TYR A 177 1.47 23.78 4.90
CA TYR A 177 2.75 23.61 4.21
C TYR A 177 3.91 23.39 5.18
N ALA A 178 4.02 24.20 6.24
CA ALA A 178 5.09 24.07 7.21
C ALA A 178 5.04 22.72 7.96
N GLU A 179 3.85 22.26 8.33
CA GLU A 179 3.63 20.94 8.97
C GLU A 179 4.08 19.78 8.06
N ALA A 180 3.66 19.78 6.80
CA ALA A 180 4.07 18.76 5.83
C ALA A 180 5.59 18.83 5.55
N ARG A 181 6.15 20.05 5.43
CA ARG A 181 7.58 20.28 5.15
C ARG A 181 8.49 19.86 6.31
N ALA A 182 7.98 19.85 7.53
CA ALA A 182 8.72 19.39 8.70
C ALA A 182 9.01 17.87 8.67
N VAL A 183 8.20 17.08 7.95
CA VAL A 183 8.32 15.63 7.91
C VAL A 183 8.80 15.09 6.55
N ASP A 184 8.76 15.91 5.48
CA ASP A 184 9.20 15.50 4.14
C ASP A 184 9.75 16.68 3.34
N PRO A 185 10.88 16.53 2.65
CA PRO A 185 11.41 17.56 1.77
C PRO A 185 10.54 17.83 0.52
N ILE A 186 9.63 16.94 0.16
CA ILE A 186 8.76 17.09 -1.00
C ILE A 186 7.31 17.20 -0.52
N VAL A 187 6.70 18.36 -0.78
CA VAL A 187 5.31 18.64 -0.42
C VAL A 187 4.50 18.98 -1.68
N PHE A 188 3.26 18.59 -1.70
CA PHE A 188 2.32 18.96 -2.77
C PHE A 188 0.93 19.26 -2.18
N ALA A 189 0.19 20.10 -2.90
CA ALA A 189 -1.23 20.30 -2.68
C ALA A 189 -2.03 19.52 -3.71
N GLU A 190 -3.20 19.00 -3.33
CA GLU A 190 -4.14 18.38 -4.28
C GLU A 190 -5.58 18.77 -3.97
N ALA A 191 -6.44 18.72 -4.97
CA ALA A 191 -7.87 18.96 -4.81
C ALA A 191 -8.48 17.96 -3.82
N PHE A 192 -9.27 18.47 -2.86
CA PHE A 192 -10.04 17.61 -1.98
C PHE A 192 -11.24 17.02 -2.72
N ILE A 193 -11.30 15.71 -2.84
CA ILE A 193 -12.45 15.03 -3.45
C ILE A 193 -13.52 14.84 -2.40
N THR A 194 -14.68 15.47 -2.61
CA THR A 194 -15.84 15.34 -1.72
C THR A 194 -16.64 14.11 -2.10
N GLY A 195 -16.54 13.06 -1.29
CA GLY A 195 -17.22 11.82 -1.60
C GLY A 195 -16.89 10.70 -0.64
N GLU A 196 -16.90 9.48 -1.14
CA GLU A 196 -16.67 8.26 -0.37
C GLU A 196 -15.29 7.68 -0.68
N GLU A 197 -14.64 7.14 0.35
CA GLU A 197 -13.35 6.45 0.20
C GLU A 197 -13.58 4.97 -0.05
N TYR A 198 -12.85 4.44 -1.04
CA TYR A 198 -12.86 3.04 -1.42
C TYR A 198 -11.45 2.48 -1.47
N THR A 199 -11.33 1.21 -1.14
CA THR A 199 -10.06 0.50 -1.29
C THR A 199 -10.28 -0.85 -1.98
N VAL A 200 -9.31 -1.26 -2.79
CA VAL A 200 -9.29 -2.54 -3.47
C VAL A 200 -8.01 -3.28 -3.15
N GLY A 201 -8.14 -4.43 -2.51
CA GLY A 201 -7.04 -5.38 -2.39
C GLY A 201 -6.72 -5.98 -3.76
N VAL A 202 -5.44 -6.12 -4.08
CA VAL A 202 -4.97 -6.87 -5.26
C VAL A 202 -4.25 -8.12 -4.76
N LEU A 203 -4.64 -9.28 -5.28
CA LEU A 203 -4.00 -10.55 -4.97
C LEU A 203 -3.78 -11.33 -6.27
N HIS A 204 -2.53 -11.62 -6.55
CA HIS A 204 -2.11 -12.18 -7.84
C HIS A 204 -2.64 -11.35 -9.01
N GLU A 205 -2.91 -11.04 -9.83
CA GLU A 205 -3.45 -10.22 -10.92
C GLU A 205 -4.97 -10.05 -10.86
N ARG A 206 -5.57 -10.09 -9.65
CA ARG A 206 -7.01 -9.93 -9.47
C ARG A 206 -7.33 -8.90 -8.39
N GLY A 207 -8.29 -8.03 -8.68
CA GLY A 207 -8.94 -7.20 -7.67
C GLY A 207 -9.82 -8.06 -6.77
N LEU A 208 -9.68 -7.89 -5.45
CA LEU A 208 -10.61 -8.42 -4.47
C LEU A 208 -11.85 -7.50 -4.40
N PRO A 209 -12.95 -7.95 -3.78
CA PRO A 209 -14.11 -7.08 -3.53
C PRO A 209 -13.69 -5.78 -2.86
N SER A 210 -14.21 -4.67 -3.36
CA SER A 210 -13.89 -3.36 -2.80
C SER A 210 -14.49 -3.18 -1.41
N ILE A 211 -13.85 -2.33 -0.62
CA ILE A 211 -14.32 -1.91 0.69
C ILE A 211 -14.59 -0.42 0.64
N ARG A 212 -15.79 0.00 1.06
CA ARG A 212 -16.06 1.40 1.33
C ARG A 212 -15.69 1.71 2.77
N ILE A 213 -14.85 2.74 2.95
CA ILE A 213 -14.38 3.21 4.24
C ILE A 213 -15.21 4.42 4.63
N GLN A 214 -15.86 4.36 5.78
CA GLN A 214 -16.66 5.44 6.33
C GLN A 214 -16.06 5.86 7.68
N PRO A 215 -15.11 6.81 7.69
CA PRO A 215 -14.58 7.33 8.94
C PRO A 215 -15.64 8.11 9.70
N ALA A 216 -15.55 8.12 11.02
CA ALA A 216 -16.40 8.98 11.87
C ALA A 216 -15.95 10.45 11.82
N THR A 217 -14.74 10.72 11.30
CA THR A 217 -14.16 12.04 11.08
C THR A 217 -14.30 12.47 9.62
N GLU A 218 -13.96 13.69 9.31
CA GLU A 218 -14.07 14.26 7.97
C GLU A 218 -13.22 13.55 6.91
N PHE A 219 -12.11 12.91 7.32
CA PHE A 219 -11.27 12.06 6.47
C PHE A 219 -10.59 10.96 7.28
N TYR A 220 -10.10 9.92 6.60
CA TYR A 220 -9.49 8.73 7.19
C TYR A 220 -8.04 9.01 7.61
N ASP A 221 -7.86 9.65 8.76
CA ASP A 221 -6.57 10.04 9.32
C ASP A 221 -5.88 8.91 10.12
N TYR A 222 -4.69 9.20 10.66
CA TYR A 222 -3.90 8.26 11.47
C TYR A 222 -4.67 7.70 12.66
N GLN A 223 -5.44 8.54 13.35
CA GLN A 223 -6.24 8.14 14.51
C GLN A 223 -7.37 7.20 14.09
N ALA A 224 -8.04 7.51 12.96
CA ALA A 224 -9.09 6.67 12.41
C ALA A 224 -8.58 5.33 11.89
N LYS A 225 -7.31 5.27 11.40
CA LYS A 225 -6.67 4.05 10.88
C LYS A 225 -6.30 3.03 11.98
N TYR A 226 -5.83 3.49 13.13
CA TYR A 226 -5.16 2.61 14.10
C TYR A 226 -5.73 2.64 15.52
N PHE A 227 -6.41 3.70 15.92
CA PHE A 227 -6.80 3.90 17.32
C PHE A 227 -8.29 4.07 17.55
N ARG A 228 -9.04 4.46 16.51
CA ARG A 228 -10.49 4.62 16.61
C ARG A 228 -11.20 3.35 16.16
N ASN A 229 -12.24 2.94 16.92
CA ASN A 229 -13.07 1.79 16.60
C ASN A 229 -14.43 2.20 15.98
N ASP A 230 -14.59 3.48 15.64
CA ASP A 230 -15.84 4.04 15.10
C ASP A 230 -15.82 4.23 13.57
N THR A 231 -14.69 3.91 12.91
CA THR A 231 -14.65 3.78 11.45
C THR A 231 -15.44 2.56 11.01
N GLN A 232 -16.38 2.75 10.09
CA GLN A 232 -17.16 1.65 9.52
C GLN A 232 -16.53 1.18 8.20
N TYR A 233 -16.44 -0.13 8.04
CA TYR A 233 -15.93 -0.80 6.84
C TYR A 233 -17.05 -1.62 6.21
N HIS A 234 -17.48 -1.23 5.02
CA HIS A 234 -18.51 -1.94 4.29
C HIS A 234 -17.87 -2.87 3.26
N CYS A 235 -17.93 -4.17 3.51
CA CYS A 235 -17.42 -5.22 2.61
C CYS A 235 -18.47 -6.31 2.42
N PRO A 236 -19.12 -6.44 1.25
CA PRO A 236 -18.89 -5.67 0.02
C PRO A 236 -19.25 -4.18 0.19
N SER A 237 -18.66 -3.35 -0.66
CA SER A 237 -18.73 -1.87 -0.58
C SER A 237 -20.13 -1.28 -0.80
N GLY A 238 -21.04 -2.04 -1.42
CA GLY A 238 -22.37 -1.62 -1.83
C GLY A 238 -22.44 -0.92 -3.18
N LEU A 239 -21.37 -0.93 -3.96
CA LEU A 239 -21.38 -0.46 -5.35
C LEU A 239 -22.26 -1.34 -6.24
N ALA A 240 -22.87 -0.74 -7.27
CA ALA A 240 -23.49 -1.49 -8.35
C ALA A 240 -22.42 -2.37 -9.07
N PRO A 241 -22.79 -3.52 -9.65
CA PRO A 241 -21.82 -4.44 -10.26
C PRO A 241 -20.90 -3.79 -11.29
N GLU A 242 -21.41 -2.86 -12.09
CA GLU A 242 -20.66 -2.15 -13.13
C GLU A 242 -19.60 -1.22 -12.51
N ALA A 243 -19.96 -0.47 -11.47
CA ALA A 243 -19.04 0.42 -10.75
C ALA A 243 -18.00 -0.37 -9.95
N GLU A 244 -18.38 -1.52 -9.37
CA GLU A 244 -17.46 -2.44 -8.72
C GLU A 244 -16.41 -2.97 -9.70
N ALA A 245 -16.86 -3.40 -10.89
CA ALA A 245 -15.96 -3.90 -11.95
C ALA A 245 -15.04 -2.79 -12.48
N GLU A 246 -15.54 -1.57 -12.65
CA GLU A 246 -14.75 -0.39 -13.03
C GLU A 246 -13.66 -0.10 -12.01
N LEU A 247 -14.01 -0.07 -10.71
CA LEU A 247 -13.08 0.21 -9.63
C LEU A 247 -11.99 -0.86 -9.52
N GLN A 248 -12.37 -2.14 -9.61
CA GLN A 248 -11.40 -3.25 -9.60
C GLN A 248 -10.45 -3.19 -10.81
N ALA A 249 -10.98 -2.87 -12.00
CA ALA A 249 -10.17 -2.70 -13.21
C ALA A 249 -9.20 -1.52 -13.07
N ALA A 250 -9.66 -0.38 -12.54
CA ALA A 250 -8.83 0.80 -12.28
C ALA A 250 -7.71 0.49 -11.26
N ALA A 251 -8.03 -0.24 -10.19
CA ALA A 251 -7.05 -0.66 -9.19
C ALA A 251 -5.97 -1.56 -9.79
N LEU A 252 -6.39 -2.56 -10.56
CA LEU A 252 -5.45 -3.47 -11.24
C LEU A 252 -4.57 -2.74 -12.24
N ALA A 253 -5.13 -1.81 -12.99
CA ALA A 253 -4.40 -1.00 -13.96
C ALA A 253 -3.37 -0.07 -13.27
N ALA A 254 -3.75 0.63 -12.19
CA ALA A 254 -2.83 1.45 -11.41
C ALA A 254 -1.68 0.61 -10.83
N PHE A 255 -1.98 -0.59 -10.34
CA PHE A 255 -1.02 -1.55 -9.82
C PHE A 255 -0.03 -2.03 -10.90
N GLN A 256 -0.52 -2.28 -12.12
CA GLN A 256 0.30 -2.74 -13.25
C GLN A 256 1.20 -1.64 -13.80
N VAL A 257 0.70 -0.41 -14.00
CA VAL A 257 1.49 0.69 -14.58
C VAL A 257 2.59 1.19 -13.65
N THR A 258 2.49 0.91 -12.34
CA THR A 258 3.52 1.18 -11.34
C THR A 258 4.47 0.01 -11.11
N ASP A 259 4.39 -1.03 -11.95
CA ASP A 259 5.18 -2.27 -11.87
C ASP A 259 5.00 -3.06 -10.55
N CYS A 260 3.90 -2.83 -9.83
CA CYS A 260 3.55 -3.61 -8.67
C CYS A 260 3.28 -5.08 -9.04
N ALA A 261 3.53 -5.99 -8.11
CA ALA A 261 3.42 -7.41 -8.35
C ALA A 261 2.92 -8.17 -7.11
N GLY A 262 2.25 -9.29 -7.37
CA GLY A 262 1.87 -10.27 -6.38
C GLY A 262 0.66 -9.87 -5.55
N TRP A 263 0.78 -8.89 -4.68
CA TRP A 263 -0.30 -8.40 -3.83
C TRP A 263 -0.08 -6.95 -3.40
N GLY A 264 -1.15 -6.31 -2.93
CA GLY A 264 -1.13 -4.93 -2.46
C GLY A 264 -2.53 -4.39 -2.25
N ARG A 265 -2.64 -3.07 -2.06
CA ARG A 265 -3.90 -2.36 -1.89
C ARG A 265 -3.86 -1.02 -2.64
N VAL A 266 -4.94 -0.67 -3.31
CA VAL A 266 -5.07 0.59 -4.04
C VAL A 266 -6.27 1.37 -3.49
N ASP A 267 -6.05 2.63 -3.13
CA ASP A 267 -7.03 3.47 -2.47
C ASP A 267 -7.56 4.55 -3.44
N PHE A 268 -8.87 4.80 -3.39
CA PHE A 268 -9.59 5.71 -4.27
C PHE A 268 -10.58 6.59 -3.49
N MET A 269 -10.83 7.78 -4.03
CA MET A 269 -12.02 8.57 -3.69
C MET A 269 -13.02 8.51 -4.83
N ARG A 270 -14.31 8.34 -4.52
CA ARG A 270 -15.42 8.51 -5.48
C ARG A 270 -16.05 9.85 -5.27
N ASP A 271 -15.94 10.72 -6.26
CA ASP A 271 -16.49 12.07 -6.20
C ASP A 271 -18.02 12.04 -6.26
N ARG A 272 -18.67 12.68 -5.28
CA ARG A 272 -20.15 12.68 -5.15
C ARG A 272 -20.83 13.43 -6.28
N ALA A 273 -20.19 14.44 -6.88
CA ALA A 273 -20.80 15.26 -7.90
C ALA A 273 -20.70 14.64 -9.29
N THR A 274 -19.59 13.96 -9.58
CA THR A 274 -19.28 13.42 -10.91
C THR A 274 -19.39 11.90 -10.98
N ASP A 275 -19.50 11.24 -9.84
CA ASP A 275 -19.53 9.77 -9.68
C ASP A 275 -18.27 9.04 -10.14
N LYS A 276 -17.17 9.78 -10.37
CA LYS A 276 -15.88 9.27 -10.85
C LYS A 276 -14.99 8.84 -9.72
N PHE A 277 -14.21 7.78 -9.97
CA PHE A 277 -13.13 7.33 -9.10
C PHE A 277 -11.84 8.08 -9.38
N TYR A 278 -11.20 8.57 -8.32
CA TYR A 278 -9.91 9.24 -8.35
C TYR A 278 -8.90 8.42 -7.55
N PHE A 279 -7.81 8.05 -8.20
CA PHE A 279 -6.69 7.36 -7.57
C PHE A 279 -6.04 8.20 -6.47
N ILE A 280 -5.76 7.60 -5.33
CA ILE A 280 -5.10 8.25 -4.18
C ILE A 280 -3.69 7.70 -3.96
N GLU A 281 -3.57 6.40 -3.63
CA GLU A 281 -2.27 5.77 -3.34
C GLU A 281 -2.28 4.25 -3.55
N ILE A 282 -1.08 3.66 -3.56
CA ILE A 282 -0.88 2.21 -3.55
C ILE A 282 -0.05 1.85 -2.32
N ASN A 283 -0.46 0.78 -1.63
CA ASN A 283 0.28 0.17 -0.54
C ASN A 283 0.78 -1.21 -0.99
N THR A 284 2.10 -1.41 -0.99
CA THR A 284 2.74 -2.65 -1.48
C THR A 284 2.87 -3.73 -0.41
N THR A 285 2.84 -3.36 0.88
CA THR A 285 2.81 -4.31 2.00
C THR A 285 1.72 -3.91 3.00
N PRO A 286 0.42 -4.02 2.60
CA PRO A 286 -0.68 -3.63 3.47
C PRO A 286 -0.73 -4.48 4.75
N GLY A 287 -1.31 -3.92 5.81
CA GLY A 287 -1.45 -4.59 7.10
C GLY A 287 -2.15 -5.95 7.02
N MET A 288 -1.75 -6.85 7.92
CA MET A 288 -2.23 -8.24 8.00
C MET A 288 -2.71 -8.58 9.41
N THR A 289 -3.43 -7.65 10.05
CA THR A 289 -4.14 -7.87 11.31
C THR A 289 -5.61 -8.25 11.06
N ASP A 290 -6.33 -8.64 12.10
CA ASP A 290 -7.76 -8.99 12.00
C ASP A 290 -8.66 -7.85 11.50
N HIS A 291 -8.22 -6.60 11.68
CA HIS A 291 -8.93 -5.40 11.22
C HIS A 291 -8.41 -4.88 9.87
N SER A 292 -7.43 -5.55 9.28
CA SER A 292 -6.82 -5.10 8.02
C SER A 292 -7.72 -5.34 6.81
N LEU A 293 -7.67 -4.40 5.86
CA LEU A 293 -8.61 -4.32 4.75
C LEU A 293 -8.42 -5.45 3.73
N VAL A 294 -7.17 -5.84 3.44
CA VAL A 294 -6.91 -6.95 2.49
C VAL A 294 -7.40 -8.30 3.03
N PRO A 295 -7.15 -8.69 4.30
CA PRO A 295 -7.79 -9.86 4.91
C PRO A 295 -9.32 -9.82 4.89
N MET A 296 -9.92 -8.64 5.12
CA MET A 296 -11.38 -8.45 5.06
C MET A 296 -11.92 -8.72 3.64
N ALA A 297 -11.32 -8.11 2.62
CA ALA A 297 -11.69 -8.31 1.21
C ALA A 297 -11.48 -9.76 0.75
N ALA A 298 -10.40 -10.42 1.18
CA ALA A 298 -10.11 -11.81 0.88
C ALA A 298 -11.17 -12.74 1.47
N ARG A 299 -11.55 -12.52 2.74
CA ARG A 299 -12.63 -13.29 3.41
C ARG A 299 -13.95 -13.16 2.66
N GLN A 300 -14.28 -11.97 2.16
CA GLN A 300 -15.48 -11.74 1.33
C GLN A 300 -15.44 -12.54 0.02
N SER A 301 -14.25 -12.86 -0.49
CA SER A 301 -14.05 -13.73 -1.67
C SER A 301 -14.00 -15.23 -1.33
N GLY A 302 -14.24 -15.62 -0.08
CA GLY A 302 -14.10 -17.02 0.37
C GLY A 302 -12.66 -17.46 0.59
N ILE A 303 -11.70 -16.54 0.71
CA ILE A 303 -10.29 -16.79 1.00
C ILE A 303 -10.07 -16.47 2.48
N ASP A 304 -9.86 -17.49 3.30
CA ASP A 304 -9.55 -17.29 4.70
C ASP A 304 -8.14 -16.69 4.90
N PHE A 305 -7.82 -16.31 6.12
CA PHE A 305 -6.55 -15.65 6.43
C PHE A 305 -5.33 -16.52 6.13
N GLU A 306 -5.40 -17.79 6.43
CA GLU A 306 -4.30 -18.74 6.23
C GLU A 306 -4.06 -18.98 4.72
N GLU A 307 -5.13 -19.09 3.95
CA GLU A 307 -5.04 -19.19 2.49
C GLU A 307 -4.54 -17.87 1.86
N LEU A 308 -4.95 -16.72 2.37
CA LEU A 308 -4.42 -15.43 1.93
C LEU A 308 -2.91 -15.35 2.17
N VAL A 309 -2.46 -15.64 3.39
CA VAL A 309 -1.03 -15.64 3.74
C VAL A 309 -0.24 -16.59 2.86
N TRP A 310 -0.78 -17.78 2.60
CA TRP A 310 -0.17 -18.74 1.69
C TRP A 310 -0.02 -18.19 0.27
N ARG A 311 -1.09 -17.63 -0.29
CA ARG A 311 -1.06 -17.05 -1.66
C ARG A 311 -0.11 -15.87 -1.76
N VAL A 312 0.00 -15.07 -0.72
CA VAL A 312 1.01 -14.00 -0.67
C VAL A 312 2.41 -14.60 -0.65
N LEU A 313 2.67 -15.68 0.12
CA LEU A 313 3.96 -16.35 0.12
C LEU A 313 4.33 -16.92 -1.27
N GLU A 314 3.36 -17.44 -2.02
CA GLU A 314 3.57 -17.90 -3.41
C GLU A 314 4.11 -16.79 -4.32
N THR A 315 3.83 -15.50 -4.02
CA THR A 315 4.35 -14.40 -4.84
C THR A 315 5.89 -14.31 -4.78
N SER A 316 6.53 -14.88 -3.77
CA SER A 316 7.99 -14.95 -3.66
C SER A 316 8.65 -15.72 -4.81
N PHE A 317 7.93 -16.63 -5.45
CA PHE A 317 8.42 -17.34 -6.65
C PHE A 317 8.62 -16.42 -7.86
N LEU A 318 7.98 -15.25 -7.90
CA LEU A 318 8.23 -14.23 -8.94
C LEU A 318 9.66 -13.64 -8.86
N ARG A 319 10.31 -13.79 -7.70
CA ARG A 319 11.62 -13.23 -7.39
C ARG A 319 12.74 -14.27 -7.39
N GLU A 320 12.46 -15.52 -7.72
CA GLU A 320 13.53 -16.52 -7.90
C GLU A 320 14.40 -16.16 -9.12
N ARG A 321 15.71 -16.14 -8.91
CA ARG A 321 16.66 -15.99 -10.03
C ARG A 321 16.57 -17.23 -10.90
N LYS A 322 16.34 -17.01 -12.19
CA LYS A 322 16.36 -18.08 -13.19
C LYS A 322 17.79 -18.54 -13.44
#